data_5deee5e41b0f2cc363d5398b4479a2a1
#
_entry.id   5deee5e41b0f2cc363d5398b4479a2a1
#
_cell.length_a   1.000
_cell.length_b   1.000
_cell.length_c   1.000
_cell.angle_alpha   90.00
_cell.angle_beta   90.00
_cell.angle_gamma   90.00
#
_symmetry.space_group_name_H-M   'P 1'
#
loop_
_entity.id
_entity.type
_entity.pdbx_description
1 polymer ?
#
loop_
_entity_poly.entity_id
_entity_poly.type
_entity_poly.pdbx_seq_one_letter_code
_entity_poly.pdbx_strand_id
1 'polypeptide(L)'
;MQINWQQFGLKTNPYDTLPLVEGGELLLEEAFIGRDEERKFLNSLFGSENNVCLTVCGDTGVGKTSLANFHKFIWKYNKERPLFSCRREIEASDTLLDKQSFLLETIGSVLREISLLDSKLLEHPLLSKLNAITDFTQMMAISGGVSADIFGYGGGLNLSKEKSSSLPIKLAAASVEKHFTDLLNFIRENKIGGRQYDGLIVHVNNFDVVLQEKDNRKKVLAFFNEIRDILQIKNAFFLFLGPSDFYSQVIAPQQRVKSIFVRTPLVVRPLSKTEVARALEKRMELLQSDDVERYIKPIVDEVIFKLYDLYAGDIRSIMTGIKAILGQCSDRLLQPLAMNEAMTLLGRERYERVEGTLTREQKKILEFLVKNNKYISAKEAAGILKKQASNISGYYFKPLKDLNVIEEKERKGTMVYFGLTDEYQPLQWWFESEKGREKNLQDGVKQMAIFDLM
;
A
#
# COMPACT_ATOMS: atom_id res chain seq x y z
N MET A 1 2.67 8.97 20.71
CA MET A 1 1.52 8.94 21.66
C MET A 1 0.48 8.01 21.08
N GLN A 2 -0.20 7.18 21.91
CA GLN A 2 -1.25 6.28 21.40
C GLN A 2 -2.58 7.04 21.41
N ILE A 3 -3.28 7.07 20.26
CA ILE A 3 -4.57 7.75 20.13
C ILE A 3 -5.64 6.89 20.82
N ASN A 4 -6.39 7.49 21.73
CA ASN A 4 -7.53 6.82 22.35
C ASN A 4 -8.79 6.99 21.49
N TRP A 5 -9.13 5.98 20.69
CA TRP A 5 -10.28 6.01 19.79
C TRP A 5 -11.63 6.04 20.51
N GLN A 6 -11.70 5.52 21.72
CA GLN A 6 -12.93 5.53 22.52
C GLN A 6 -13.40 6.95 22.86
N GLN A 7 -12.50 7.93 22.95
CA GLN A 7 -12.90 9.33 23.16
C GLN A 7 -13.73 9.90 22.00
N PHE A 8 -13.62 9.30 20.80
CA PHE A 8 -14.42 9.65 19.62
C PHE A 8 -15.67 8.77 19.46
N GLY A 9 -15.92 7.86 20.40
CA GLY A 9 -17.01 6.88 20.28
C GLY A 9 -16.73 5.79 19.25
N LEU A 10 -15.46 5.44 19.01
CA LEU A 10 -15.04 4.42 18.05
C LEU A 10 -14.41 3.22 18.76
N LYS A 11 -14.70 2.00 18.28
CA LYS A 11 -14.13 0.74 18.81
C LYS A 11 -12.62 0.67 18.59
N THR A 12 -12.15 1.16 17.42
CA THR A 12 -10.76 1.07 17.01
C THR A 12 -10.43 2.15 15.96
N ASN A 13 -9.24 2.09 15.37
CA ASN A 13 -8.68 3.06 14.44
C ASN A 13 -9.38 3.05 13.07
N PRO A 14 -10.17 4.08 12.69
CA PRO A 14 -10.81 4.15 11.36
C PRO A 14 -9.81 4.47 10.23
N TYR A 15 -8.63 4.95 10.57
CA TYR A 15 -7.57 5.33 9.62
C TYR A 15 -6.49 4.26 9.50
N ASP A 16 -6.87 2.98 9.68
CA ASP A 16 -5.95 1.89 9.40
C ASP A 16 -5.65 1.81 7.90
N THR A 17 -4.35 1.71 7.58
CA THR A 17 -3.83 1.74 6.22
C THR A 17 -3.77 0.37 5.55
N LEU A 18 -4.14 -0.69 6.26
CA LEU A 18 -4.22 -2.02 5.69
C LEU A 18 -5.33 -2.09 4.63
N PRO A 19 -5.11 -2.87 3.57
CA PRO A 19 -6.16 -3.11 2.57
C PRO A 19 -7.41 -3.72 3.21
N LEU A 20 -8.57 -3.41 2.65
CA LEU A 20 -9.81 -4.09 3.01
C LEU A 20 -9.72 -5.56 2.57
N VAL A 21 -10.04 -6.48 3.48
CA VAL A 21 -9.97 -7.93 3.25
C VAL A 21 -11.21 -8.63 3.83
N GLU A 22 -11.56 -9.80 3.26
CA GLU A 22 -12.61 -10.65 3.80
C GLU A 22 -12.24 -11.15 5.21
N GLY A 23 -13.16 -10.98 6.16
CA GLY A 23 -12.94 -11.34 7.57
C GLY A 23 -12.04 -10.36 8.33
N GLY A 24 -11.74 -9.20 7.77
CA GLY A 24 -11.09 -8.10 8.46
C GLY A 24 -12.02 -7.42 9.47
N GLU A 25 -11.50 -6.41 10.15
CA GLU A 25 -12.22 -5.65 11.18
C GLU A 25 -13.42 -4.88 10.62
N LEU A 26 -13.32 -4.45 9.36
CA LEU A 26 -14.40 -3.78 8.61
C LEU A 26 -15.09 -4.77 7.68
N LEU A 27 -16.41 -4.74 7.64
CA LEU A 27 -17.19 -5.48 6.66
C LEU A 27 -16.86 -4.98 5.25
N LEU A 28 -16.21 -5.83 4.46
CA LEU A 28 -15.66 -5.47 3.16
C LEU A 28 -16.71 -4.88 2.22
N GLU A 29 -17.92 -5.46 2.21
CA GLU A 29 -19.04 -5.02 1.37
C GLU A 29 -19.49 -3.59 1.69
N GLU A 30 -19.49 -3.23 2.96
CA GLU A 30 -19.97 -1.94 3.43
C GLU A 30 -18.92 -0.86 3.41
N ALA A 31 -17.65 -1.26 3.71
CA ALA A 31 -16.52 -0.33 3.77
C ALA A 31 -15.98 0.07 2.38
N PHE A 32 -16.29 -0.70 1.33
CA PHE A 32 -15.79 -0.45 -0.02
C PHE A 32 -16.66 0.57 -0.74
N ILE A 33 -16.13 1.78 -0.94
CA ILE A 33 -16.82 2.92 -1.54
C ILE A 33 -16.25 3.26 -2.91
N GLY A 34 -17.13 3.65 -3.84
CA GLY A 34 -16.78 4.08 -5.19
C GLY A 34 -16.40 2.93 -6.13
N ARG A 35 -15.63 3.25 -7.16
CA ARG A 35 -15.12 2.26 -8.12
C ARG A 35 -16.18 1.59 -8.98
N ASP A 36 -17.27 2.26 -9.26
CA ASP A 36 -18.39 1.64 -10.00
C ASP A 36 -18.03 1.26 -11.42
N GLU A 37 -17.18 2.02 -12.10
CA GLU A 37 -16.71 1.72 -13.45
C GLU A 37 -15.77 0.52 -13.46
N GLU A 38 -14.78 0.50 -12.55
CA GLU A 38 -13.86 -0.63 -12.38
C GLU A 38 -14.61 -1.90 -11.99
N ARG A 39 -15.59 -1.81 -11.12
CA ARG A 39 -16.45 -2.93 -10.71
C ARG A 39 -17.27 -3.47 -11.87
N LYS A 40 -17.91 -2.59 -12.68
CA LYS A 40 -18.65 -2.98 -13.88
C LYS A 40 -17.75 -3.67 -14.89
N PHE A 41 -16.57 -3.14 -15.13
CA PHE A 41 -15.58 -3.74 -16.04
C PHE A 41 -15.18 -5.15 -15.57
N LEU A 42 -14.79 -5.31 -14.31
CA LEU A 42 -14.42 -6.60 -13.74
C LEU A 42 -15.58 -7.59 -13.77
N ASN A 43 -16.80 -7.18 -13.43
CA ASN A 43 -17.97 -8.04 -13.45
C ASN A 43 -18.30 -8.51 -14.87
N SER A 44 -18.23 -7.62 -15.87
CA SER A 44 -18.43 -8.00 -17.27
C SER A 44 -17.40 -9.02 -17.73
N LEU A 45 -16.13 -8.78 -17.39
CA LEU A 45 -15.02 -9.65 -17.80
C LEU A 45 -15.12 -11.05 -17.19
N PHE A 46 -15.34 -11.12 -15.87
CA PHE A 46 -15.42 -12.40 -15.17
C PHE A 46 -16.73 -13.17 -15.45
N GLY A 47 -17.80 -12.46 -15.82
CA GLY A 47 -19.07 -13.07 -16.21
C GLY A 47 -19.05 -13.69 -17.59
N SER A 48 -18.28 -13.13 -18.53
CA SER A 48 -18.29 -13.56 -19.94
C SER A 48 -17.19 -14.55 -20.30
N GLU A 49 -16.05 -14.52 -19.62
CA GLU A 49 -14.86 -15.28 -20.03
C GLU A 49 -14.65 -16.56 -19.21
N ASN A 50 -14.09 -17.58 -19.85
CA ASN A 50 -13.74 -18.84 -19.18
C ASN A 50 -12.37 -18.82 -18.52
N ASN A 51 -11.54 -17.87 -18.85
CA ASN A 51 -10.31 -17.52 -18.15
C ASN A 51 -10.01 -16.04 -18.35
N VAL A 52 -9.34 -15.44 -17.39
CA VAL A 52 -8.95 -14.02 -17.43
C VAL A 52 -7.51 -13.91 -16.99
N CYS A 53 -6.74 -13.14 -17.74
CA CYS A 53 -5.42 -12.68 -17.32
C CYS A 53 -5.40 -11.16 -17.43
N LEU A 54 -5.42 -10.47 -16.28
CA LEU A 54 -5.61 -9.03 -16.20
C LEU A 54 -4.50 -8.38 -15.38
N THR A 55 -3.98 -7.27 -15.89
CA THR A 55 -3.17 -6.35 -15.09
C THR A 55 -4.06 -5.26 -14.48
N VAL A 56 -3.89 -5.04 -13.18
CA VAL A 56 -4.48 -3.93 -12.42
C VAL A 56 -3.39 -2.94 -12.09
N CYS A 57 -3.38 -1.83 -12.79
CA CYS A 57 -2.30 -0.83 -12.76
C CYS A 57 -2.74 0.41 -11.99
N GLY A 58 -1.81 1.10 -11.36
CA GLY A 58 -2.07 2.37 -10.67
C GLY A 58 -0.98 2.72 -9.67
N ASP A 59 -1.00 3.95 -9.19
CA ASP A 59 -0.02 4.45 -8.24
C ASP A 59 -0.17 3.78 -6.86
N THR A 60 0.84 3.92 -6.01
CA THR A 60 0.78 3.42 -4.63
C THR A 60 -0.35 4.13 -3.87
N GLY A 61 -1.06 3.41 -3.01
CA GLY A 61 -2.10 3.97 -2.15
C GLY A 61 -3.45 4.24 -2.81
N VAL A 62 -3.61 4.06 -4.14
CA VAL A 62 -4.91 4.30 -4.82
C VAL A 62 -5.97 3.22 -4.56
N GLY A 63 -5.65 2.13 -3.85
CA GLY A 63 -6.62 1.10 -3.46
C GLY A 63 -6.73 -0.09 -4.41
N LYS A 64 -5.70 -0.41 -5.22
CA LYS A 64 -5.66 -1.60 -6.11
C LYS A 64 -5.98 -2.89 -5.38
N THR A 65 -5.29 -3.14 -4.25
CA THR A 65 -5.45 -4.36 -3.45
C THR A 65 -6.85 -4.46 -2.86
N SER A 66 -7.42 -3.37 -2.34
CA SER A 66 -8.79 -3.35 -1.81
C SER A 66 -9.82 -3.63 -2.91
N LEU A 67 -9.62 -3.09 -4.14
CA LEU A 67 -10.48 -3.39 -5.29
C LEU A 67 -10.42 -4.88 -5.66
N ALA A 68 -9.22 -5.46 -5.75
CA ALA A 68 -9.05 -6.88 -6.05
C ALA A 68 -9.67 -7.77 -4.96
N ASN A 69 -9.50 -7.43 -3.68
CA ASN A 69 -10.07 -8.17 -2.56
C ASN A 69 -11.60 -8.07 -2.54
N PHE A 70 -12.16 -6.89 -2.80
CA PHE A 70 -13.61 -6.71 -2.94
C PHE A 70 -14.16 -7.56 -4.09
N HIS A 71 -13.49 -7.55 -5.23
CA HIS A 71 -13.91 -8.32 -6.40
C HIS A 71 -13.83 -9.83 -6.14
N LYS A 72 -12.75 -10.33 -5.52
CA LYS A 72 -12.63 -11.74 -5.06
C LYS A 72 -13.80 -12.12 -4.18
N PHE A 73 -14.14 -11.27 -3.20
CA PHE A 73 -15.25 -11.51 -2.30
C PHE A 73 -16.59 -11.60 -3.04
N ILE A 74 -16.92 -10.65 -3.92
CA ILE A 74 -18.17 -10.67 -4.69
C ILE A 74 -18.27 -11.94 -5.54
N TRP A 75 -17.20 -12.37 -6.18
CA TRP A 75 -17.21 -13.58 -7.01
C TRP A 75 -17.17 -14.89 -6.21
N LYS A 76 -16.58 -14.88 -5.04
CA LYS A 76 -16.64 -16.04 -4.12
C LYS A 76 -18.07 -16.35 -3.68
N TYR A 77 -18.89 -15.33 -3.51
CA TYR A 77 -20.29 -15.44 -3.08
C TYR A 77 -21.30 -15.24 -4.22
N ASN A 78 -20.86 -15.17 -5.46
CA ASN A 78 -21.75 -15.07 -6.62
C ASN A 78 -22.67 -16.30 -6.69
N LYS A 79 -23.97 -16.07 -7.02
CA LYS A 79 -24.97 -17.13 -7.04
C LYS A 79 -24.91 -17.98 -8.31
N GLU A 80 -24.54 -17.37 -9.43
CA GLU A 80 -24.57 -18.01 -10.76
C GLU A 80 -23.24 -18.69 -11.07
N ARG A 81 -22.11 -18.05 -10.70
CA ARG A 81 -20.76 -18.51 -11.00
C ARG A 81 -19.81 -18.20 -9.84
N PRO A 82 -19.84 -18.95 -8.75
CA PRO A 82 -18.93 -18.72 -7.64
C PRO A 82 -17.49 -19.12 -8.01
N LEU A 83 -16.54 -18.24 -7.71
CA LEU A 83 -15.11 -18.46 -7.96
C LEU A 83 -14.36 -18.59 -6.63
N PHE A 84 -13.59 -19.63 -6.47
CA PHE A 84 -12.73 -19.79 -5.30
C PHE A 84 -11.63 -18.72 -5.30
N SER A 85 -11.32 -18.17 -4.14
CA SER A 85 -10.23 -17.22 -3.99
C SER A 85 -9.66 -17.26 -2.58
N CYS A 86 -8.35 -17.07 -2.46
CA CYS A 86 -7.69 -16.93 -1.18
C CYS A 86 -7.91 -15.52 -0.60
N ARG A 87 -8.11 -15.41 0.73
CA ARG A 87 -8.23 -14.11 1.40
C ARG A 87 -6.98 -13.28 1.22
N ARG A 88 -5.80 -13.90 1.41
CA ARG A 88 -4.51 -13.26 1.18
C ARG A 88 -4.12 -13.31 -0.28
N GLU A 89 -3.45 -12.29 -0.73
CA GLU A 89 -2.76 -12.24 -2.01
C GLU A 89 -1.44 -13.01 -1.98
N ILE A 90 -0.94 -13.36 -3.15
CA ILE A 90 0.43 -13.82 -3.36
C ILE A 90 1.30 -12.58 -3.56
N GLU A 91 2.34 -12.41 -2.78
CA GLU A 91 3.26 -11.29 -2.90
C GLU A 91 4.35 -11.60 -3.92
N ALA A 92 4.45 -10.77 -4.96
CA ALA A 92 5.57 -10.84 -5.89
C ALA A 92 6.88 -10.56 -5.16
N SER A 93 7.87 -11.44 -5.37
CA SER A 93 9.23 -11.34 -4.83
C SER A 93 10.20 -11.96 -5.82
N ASP A 94 11.49 -11.68 -5.69
CA ASP A 94 12.53 -12.27 -6.55
C ASP A 94 12.47 -13.80 -6.61
N THR A 95 12.11 -14.44 -5.50
CA THR A 95 12.01 -15.90 -5.38
C THR A 95 10.73 -16.46 -6.02
N LEU A 96 9.71 -15.62 -6.23
CA LEU A 96 8.48 -16.01 -6.91
C LEU A 96 8.60 -15.91 -8.44
N LEU A 97 9.61 -15.23 -8.95
CA LEU A 97 9.78 -14.95 -10.39
C LEU A 97 10.29 -16.16 -11.19
N ASP A 98 9.92 -17.36 -10.80
CA ASP A 98 10.04 -18.58 -11.60
C ASP A 98 8.72 -19.37 -11.56
N LYS A 99 8.49 -20.15 -12.60
CA LYS A 99 7.25 -20.90 -12.80
C LYS A 99 6.95 -21.87 -11.66
N GLN A 100 7.96 -22.58 -11.17
CA GLN A 100 7.80 -23.60 -10.14
C GLN A 100 7.42 -22.97 -8.80
N SER A 101 8.16 -21.96 -8.37
CA SER A 101 7.88 -21.21 -7.12
C SER A 101 6.51 -20.57 -7.15
N PHE A 102 6.12 -19.97 -8.27
CA PHE A 102 4.80 -19.38 -8.46
C PHE A 102 3.67 -20.40 -8.29
N LEU A 103 3.79 -21.57 -8.92
CA LEU A 103 2.77 -22.61 -8.83
C LEU A 103 2.71 -23.23 -7.42
N LEU A 104 3.86 -23.48 -6.79
CA LEU A 104 3.91 -24.00 -5.41
C LEU A 104 3.30 -23.03 -4.41
N GLU A 105 3.62 -21.74 -4.51
CA GLU A 105 3.01 -20.73 -3.64
C GLU A 105 1.50 -20.61 -3.89
N THR A 106 1.07 -20.69 -5.15
CA THR A 106 -0.37 -20.70 -5.49
C THR A 106 -1.07 -21.91 -4.88
N ILE A 107 -0.51 -23.11 -5.03
CA ILE A 107 -1.05 -24.33 -4.44
C ILE A 107 -1.09 -24.22 -2.91
N GLY A 108 0.01 -23.80 -2.28
CA GLY A 108 0.09 -23.63 -0.83
C GLY A 108 -0.92 -22.61 -0.29
N SER A 109 -1.12 -21.49 -1.00
CA SER A 109 -2.14 -20.50 -0.65
C SER A 109 -3.56 -21.06 -0.73
N VAL A 110 -3.86 -21.82 -1.76
CA VAL A 110 -5.17 -22.49 -1.92
C VAL A 110 -5.39 -23.52 -0.81
N LEU A 111 -4.40 -24.35 -0.49
CA LEU A 111 -4.51 -25.34 0.58
C LEU A 111 -4.74 -24.69 1.95
N ARG A 112 -4.03 -23.59 2.24
CA ARG A 112 -4.26 -22.79 3.48
C ARG A 112 -5.69 -22.27 3.54
N GLU A 113 -6.24 -21.74 2.44
CA GLU A 113 -7.62 -21.25 2.42
C GLU A 113 -8.63 -22.40 2.57
N ILE A 114 -8.41 -23.55 1.91
CA ILE A 114 -9.24 -24.75 2.09
C ILE A 114 -9.23 -25.20 3.55
N SER A 115 -8.04 -25.23 4.19
CA SER A 115 -7.90 -25.60 5.60
C SER A 115 -8.71 -24.70 6.54
N LEU A 116 -8.78 -23.40 6.24
CA LEU A 116 -9.55 -22.43 7.02
C LEU A 116 -11.07 -22.59 6.85
N LEU A 117 -11.51 -23.03 5.66
CA LEU A 117 -12.92 -23.21 5.34
C LEU A 117 -13.44 -24.61 5.72
N ASP A 118 -12.63 -25.63 5.53
CA ASP A 118 -12.96 -27.04 5.78
C ASP A 118 -11.68 -27.88 5.95
N SER A 119 -11.18 -27.95 7.18
CA SER A 119 -9.92 -28.64 7.50
C SER A 119 -9.94 -30.15 7.20
N LYS A 120 -11.13 -30.78 7.22
CA LYS A 120 -11.27 -32.20 6.92
C LYS A 120 -10.95 -32.57 5.47
N LEU A 121 -11.12 -31.61 4.55
CA LEU A 121 -10.77 -31.82 3.16
C LEU A 121 -9.27 -32.07 2.94
N LEU A 122 -8.39 -31.63 3.85
CA LEU A 122 -6.96 -31.92 3.75
C LEU A 122 -6.61 -33.40 3.89
N GLU A 123 -7.53 -34.23 4.42
CA GLU A 123 -7.39 -35.68 4.46
C GLU A 123 -7.61 -36.36 3.08
N HIS A 124 -8.19 -35.63 2.10
CA HIS A 124 -8.37 -36.13 0.75
C HIS A 124 -6.98 -36.45 0.12
N PRO A 125 -6.81 -37.63 -0.52
CA PRO A 125 -5.48 -38.08 -1.00
C PRO A 125 -4.73 -37.08 -1.87
N LEU A 126 -5.44 -36.36 -2.76
CA LEU A 126 -4.83 -35.31 -3.57
C LEU A 126 -4.31 -34.14 -2.70
N LEU A 127 -5.15 -33.60 -1.80
CA LEU A 127 -4.79 -32.44 -1.02
C LEU A 127 -3.70 -32.76 0.01
N SER A 128 -3.76 -33.95 0.63
CA SER A 128 -2.69 -34.43 1.51
C SER A 128 -1.35 -34.57 0.80
N LYS A 129 -1.36 -35.11 -0.44
CA LYS A 129 -0.15 -35.16 -1.27
C LYS A 129 0.38 -33.76 -1.61
N LEU A 130 -0.49 -32.82 -2.02
CA LEU A 130 -0.10 -31.47 -2.35
C LEU A 130 0.45 -30.72 -1.13
N ASN A 131 -0.16 -30.91 0.04
CA ASN A 131 0.31 -30.33 1.28
C ASN A 131 1.73 -30.82 1.64
N ALA A 132 1.99 -32.10 1.52
CA ALA A 132 3.33 -32.66 1.74
C ALA A 132 4.39 -32.09 0.78
N ILE A 133 4.01 -31.80 -0.48
CA ILE A 133 4.91 -31.19 -1.47
C ILE A 133 5.22 -29.74 -1.09
N THR A 134 4.20 -28.96 -0.72
CA THR A 134 4.37 -27.55 -0.34
C THR A 134 5.16 -27.40 0.96
N ASP A 135 4.86 -28.21 1.98
CA ASP A 135 5.58 -28.22 3.26
C ASP A 135 7.05 -28.60 3.07
N PHE A 136 7.33 -29.64 2.27
CA PHE A 136 8.70 -30.05 1.93
C PHE A 136 9.48 -28.92 1.24
N THR A 137 8.85 -28.23 0.29
CA THR A 137 9.50 -27.13 -0.44
C THR A 137 9.79 -25.95 0.49
N GLN A 138 8.88 -25.63 1.41
CA GLN A 138 9.11 -24.61 2.44
C GLN A 138 10.27 -24.98 3.38
N MET A 139 10.32 -26.22 3.85
CA MET A 139 11.43 -26.69 4.68
C MET A 139 12.78 -26.62 3.96
N MET A 140 12.82 -26.95 2.67
CA MET A 140 14.06 -26.86 1.87
C MET A 140 14.51 -25.41 1.64
N ALA A 141 13.58 -24.49 1.39
CA ALA A 141 13.88 -23.06 1.28
C ALA A 141 14.50 -22.50 2.57
N ILE A 142 13.96 -22.89 3.73
CA ILE A 142 14.48 -22.50 5.05
C ILE A 142 15.87 -23.10 5.31
N SER A 143 16.12 -24.36 4.95
CA SER A 143 17.40 -25.05 5.18
C SER A 143 18.52 -24.59 4.24
N GLY A 144 18.19 -24.06 3.08
CA GLY A 144 19.13 -23.55 2.07
C GLY A 144 19.64 -22.13 2.29
N GLY A 145 19.26 -21.46 3.39
CA GLY A 145 19.70 -20.10 3.71
C GLY A 145 18.98 -18.99 2.92
N VAL A 146 17.89 -19.32 2.25
CA VAL A 146 16.94 -18.34 1.71
C VAL A 146 16.12 -17.81 2.89
N SER A 147 16.21 -16.52 3.16
CA SER A 147 15.66 -15.88 4.35
C SER A 147 14.16 -16.19 4.55
N ALA A 148 13.80 -16.47 5.79
CA ALA A 148 12.43 -16.82 6.24
C ALA A 148 11.37 -15.72 6.00
N ASP A 149 11.75 -14.58 5.44
CA ASP A 149 10.86 -13.46 5.12
C ASP A 149 9.87 -13.75 3.98
N ILE A 150 10.09 -14.84 3.24
CA ILE A 150 9.24 -15.22 2.09
C ILE A 150 7.83 -15.65 2.52
N PHE A 151 7.66 -16.12 3.76
CA PHE A 151 6.38 -16.72 4.20
C PHE A 151 5.66 -15.99 5.35
N GLY A 152 6.12 -14.81 5.76
CA GLY A 152 5.39 -13.95 6.70
C GLY A 152 5.14 -14.54 8.10
N TYR A 153 5.94 -15.51 8.57
CA TYR A 153 5.90 -16.02 9.93
C TYR A 153 7.26 -15.92 10.61
N GLY A 154 7.40 -14.91 11.46
CA GLY A 154 8.48 -14.83 12.44
C GLY A 154 8.32 -15.89 13.52
N GLY A 155 9.02 -16.99 13.40
CA GLY A 155 9.12 -18.01 14.42
C GLY A 155 10.41 -18.82 14.20
N GLY A 156 11.46 -18.46 14.92
CA GLY A 156 12.76 -19.14 14.81
C GLY A 156 12.67 -20.60 15.26
N LEU A 157 12.95 -21.51 14.35
CA LEU A 157 13.28 -22.89 14.66
C LEU A 157 14.70 -23.18 14.16
N ASN A 158 15.64 -23.31 15.08
CA ASN A 158 16.95 -23.89 14.85
C ASN A 158 16.80 -25.37 14.54
N LEU A 159 16.93 -25.76 13.28
CA LEU A 159 17.04 -27.15 12.89
C LEU A 159 18.48 -27.46 12.48
N SER A 160 19.10 -28.37 13.23
CA SER A 160 20.42 -28.90 13.01
C SER A 160 20.55 -29.60 11.65
N LYS A 161 21.70 -29.38 10.99
CA LYS A 161 22.13 -30.04 9.75
C LYS A 161 22.22 -31.55 9.96
N GLU A 162 21.25 -32.31 9.45
CA GLU A 162 21.47 -33.72 9.16
C GLU A 162 20.86 -34.10 7.80
N LYS A 163 21.75 -34.52 6.93
CA LYS A 163 21.60 -35.27 5.68
C LYS A 163 20.36 -34.97 4.79
N SER A 164 20.56 -34.09 3.83
CA SER A 164 19.69 -33.98 2.65
C SER A 164 19.91 -35.16 1.71
N SER A 165 18.97 -36.07 1.63
CA SER A 165 18.86 -36.95 0.47
C SER A 165 18.37 -36.13 -0.71
N SER A 166 19.22 -35.94 -1.72
CA SER A 166 18.88 -35.24 -2.96
C SER A 166 17.90 -36.08 -3.78
N LEU A 167 16.61 -35.91 -3.54
CA LEU A 167 15.60 -36.27 -4.54
C LEU A 167 15.71 -35.25 -5.68
N PRO A 168 15.72 -35.70 -6.95
CA PRO A 168 15.99 -34.81 -8.06
C PRO A 168 14.85 -33.81 -8.22
N ILE A 169 15.11 -32.56 -7.86
CA ILE A 169 14.24 -31.38 -8.03
C ILE A 169 13.66 -31.27 -9.45
N LYS A 170 14.36 -31.79 -10.46
CA LYS A 170 13.91 -31.82 -11.86
C LYS A 170 12.70 -32.75 -12.15
N LEU A 171 12.47 -33.77 -11.33
CA LEU A 171 11.28 -34.63 -11.49
C LEU A 171 10.00 -33.98 -10.95
N ALA A 172 10.12 -33.02 -10.05
CA ALA A 172 8.98 -32.29 -9.51
C ALA A 172 8.44 -31.20 -10.49
N ALA A 173 9.25 -30.59 -11.34
CA ALA A 173 8.87 -29.48 -12.19
C ALA A 173 7.77 -29.83 -13.21
N ALA A 174 7.88 -30.96 -13.91
CA ALA A 174 6.85 -31.42 -14.85
C ALA A 174 5.55 -31.88 -14.14
N SER A 175 5.64 -32.16 -12.83
CA SER A 175 4.48 -32.55 -12.03
C SER A 175 3.74 -31.39 -11.41
N VAL A 176 4.38 -30.21 -11.18
CA VAL A 176 3.74 -29.07 -10.48
C VAL A 176 2.60 -28.46 -11.32
N GLU A 177 2.77 -28.34 -12.63
CA GLU A 177 1.69 -27.88 -13.52
C GLU A 177 0.48 -28.80 -13.49
N LYS A 178 0.75 -30.12 -13.51
CA LYS A 178 -0.30 -31.11 -13.35
C LYS A 178 -0.99 -30.99 -12.00
N HIS A 179 -0.22 -30.79 -10.93
CA HIS A 179 -0.77 -30.61 -9.59
C HIS A 179 -1.63 -29.36 -9.46
N PHE A 180 -1.27 -28.25 -10.11
CA PHE A 180 -2.13 -27.07 -10.19
C PHE A 180 -3.44 -27.38 -10.94
N THR A 181 -3.37 -28.09 -12.06
CA THR A 181 -4.56 -28.49 -12.82
C THR A 181 -5.45 -29.47 -12.04
N ASP A 182 -4.86 -30.45 -11.36
CA ASP A 182 -5.57 -31.40 -10.51
C ASP A 182 -6.26 -30.66 -9.33
N LEU A 183 -5.59 -29.67 -8.71
CA LEU A 183 -6.16 -28.83 -7.66
C LEU A 183 -7.34 -27.98 -8.17
N LEU A 184 -7.21 -27.39 -9.35
CA LEU A 184 -8.29 -26.62 -9.97
C LEU A 184 -9.52 -27.50 -10.27
N ASN A 185 -9.31 -28.71 -10.76
CA ASN A 185 -10.41 -29.70 -10.97
C ASN A 185 -11.03 -30.06 -9.61
N PHE A 186 -10.23 -30.33 -8.59
CA PHE A 186 -10.72 -30.61 -7.23
C PHE A 186 -11.63 -29.50 -6.72
N ILE A 187 -11.25 -28.23 -6.87
CA ILE A 187 -12.05 -27.07 -6.45
C ILE A 187 -13.41 -27.05 -7.16
N ARG A 188 -13.44 -27.46 -8.44
CA ARG A 188 -14.66 -27.45 -9.26
C ARG A 188 -15.57 -28.64 -9.00
N GLU A 189 -15.03 -29.79 -8.63
CA GLU A 189 -15.77 -31.04 -8.47
C GLU A 189 -16.25 -31.25 -7.02
N ASN A 190 -15.64 -30.57 -6.05
CA ASN A 190 -15.92 -30.78 -4.64
C ASN A 190 -16.51 -29.51 -3.98
N LYS A 191 -17.33 -29.72 -2.95
CA LYS A 191 -17.79 -28.62 -2.09
C LYS A 191 -16.72 -28.30 -1.07
N ILE A 192 -16.36 -27.02 -0.97
CA ILE A 192 -15.41 -26.48 0.00
C ILE A 192 -16.17 -25.51 0.89
N GLY A 193 -16.19 -25.75 2.20
CA GLY A 193 -17.00 -24.97 3.14
C GLY A 193 -18.49 -24.94 2.78
N GLY A 194 -19.01 -26.05 2.26
CA GLY A 194 -20.40 -26.20 1.85
C GLY A 194 -20.75 -25.60 0.46
N ARG A 195 -19.80 -24.98 -0.25
CA ARG A 195 -19.99 -24.32 -1.56
C ARG A 195 -19.16 -24.99 -2.65
N GLN A 196 -19.74 -25.14 -3.83
CA GLN A 196 -19.06 -25.55 -5.05
C GLN A 196 -18.63 -24.32 -5.83
N TYR A 197 -17.48 -24.40 -6.50
CA TYR A 197 -16.89 -23.27 -7.24
C TYR A 197 -16.66 -23.66 -8.71
N ASP A 198 -16.81 -22.69 -9.61
CA ASP A 198 -16.62 -22.89 -11.05
C ASP A 198 -15.18 -22.61 -11.52
N GLY A 199 -14.35 -22.06 -10.66
CA GLY A 199 -12.97 -21.71 -10.98
C GLY A 199 -12.22 -21.13 -9.80
N LEU A 200 -10.99 -20.66 -10.08
CA LEU A 200 -10.05 -20.11 -9.10
C LEU A 200 -9.60 -18.72 -9.52
N ILE A 201 -9.66 -17.75 -8.61
CA ILE A 201 -9.02 -16.44 -8.77
C ILE A 201 -7.65 -16.46 -8.07
N VAL A 202 -6.59 -16.21 -8.83
CA VAL A 202 -5.22 -16.05 -8.36
C VAL A 202 -4.89 -14.56 -8.37
N HIS A 203 -4.58 -13.98 -7.22
CA HIS A 203 -4.26 -12.57 -7.05
C HIS A 203 -2.79 -12.42 -6.64
N VAL A 204 -2.00 -11.79 -7.50
CA VAL A 204 -0.57 -11.51 -7.27
C VAL A 204 -0.36 -9.99 -7.15
N ASN A 205 0.23 -9.57 -6.03
CA ASN A 205 0.42 -8.17 -5.68
C ASN A 205 1.92 -7.80 -5.61
N ASN A 206 2.23 -6.54 -5.33
CA ASN A 206 3.57 -6.02 -5.03
C ASN A 206 4.59 -6.04 -6.19
N PHE A 207 4.16 -6.09 -7.45
CA PHE A 207 5.09 -5.91 -8.58
C PHE A 207 5.75 -4.52 -8.60
N ASP A 208 5.16 -3.52 -7.95
CA ASP A 208 5.76 -2.20 -7.75
C ASP A 208 7.04 -2.27 -6.91
N VAL A 209 7.10 -3.12 -5.89
CA VAL A 209 8.29 -3.34 -5.06
C VAL A 209 9.38 -4.04 -5.88
N VAL A 210 9.03 -5.12 -6.56
CA VAL A 210 10.00 -5.91 -7.36
C VAL A 210 10.62 -5.08 -8.49
N LEU A 211 9.83 -4.23 -9.14
CA LEU A 211 10.29 -3.41 -10.27
C LEU A 211 11.10 -2.16 -9.87
N GLN A 212 11.23 -1.83 -8.58
CA GLN A 212 12.13 -0.77 -8.12
C GLN A 212 13.60 -1.08 -8.41
N GLU A 213 13.98 -2.34 -8.40
CA GLU A 213 15.33 -2.78 -8.75
C GLU A 213 15.48 -2.90 -10.28
N LYS A 214 16.48 -2.20 -10.84
CA LYS A 214 16.67 -2.10 -12.31
C LYS A 214 16.84 -3.44 -13.02
N ASP A 215 17.46 -4.42 -12.37
CA ASP A 215 17.71 -5.73 -12.95
C ASP A 215 16.50 -6.67 -12.91
N ASN A 216 15.57 -6.43 -12.03
CA ASN A 216 14.39 -7.27 -11.86
C ASN A 216 13.39 -7.16 -13.00
N ARG A 217 13.38 -6.07 -13.75
CA ARG A 217 12.52 -5.96 -14.94
C ARG A 217 12.75 -7.10 -15.94
N LYS A 218 14.00 -7.51 -16.17
CA LYS A 218 14.32 -8.63 -17.07
C LYS A 218 13.80 -9.95 -16.51
N LYS A 219 13.92 -10.15 -15.19
CA LYS A 219 13.40 -11.36 -14.51
C LYS A 219 11.86 -11.42 -14.61
N VAL A 220 11.18 -10.29 -14.38
CA VAL A 220 9.70 -10.21 -14.50
C VAL A 220 9.26 -10.51 -15.93
N LEU A 221 9.98 -10.00 -16.93
CA LEU A 221 9.71 -10.32 -18.35
C LEU A 221 9.89 -11.82 -18.64
N ALA A 222 10.97 -12.44 -18.15
CA ALA A 222 11.21 -13.89 -18.30
C ALA A 222 10.12 -14.70 -17.61
N PHE A 223 9.75 -14.34 -16.38
CA PHE A 223 8.70 -14.97 -15.60
C PHE A 223 7.37 -15.07 -16.37
N PHE A 224 6.88 -13.97 -16.95
CA PHE A 224 5.63 -14.00 -17.71
C PHE A 224 5.69 -14.88 -18.97
N ASN A 225 6.87 -15.01 -19.58
CA ASN A 225 7.06 -15.97 -20.68
C ASN A 225 7.02 -17.42 -20.20
N GLU A 226 7.58 -17.71 -19.03
CA GLU A 226 7.61 -19.06 -18.45
C GLU A 226 6.24 -19.54 -17.99
N ILE A 227 5.44 -18.66 -17.35
CA ILE A 227 4.10 -19.01 -16.86
C ILE A 227 3.02 -18.90 -17.94
N ARG A 228 3.38 -18.49 -19.16
CA ARG A 228 2.44 -18.22 -20.26
C ARG A 228 1.36 -19.27 -20.43
N ASP A 229 1.74 -20.54 -20.44
CA ASP A 229 0.80 -21.65 -20.72
C ASP A 229 -0.14 -21.90 -19.51
N ILE A 230 0.33 -21.60 -18.30
CA ILE A 230 -0.48 -21.62 -17.07
C ILE A 230 -1.59 -20.55 -17.13
N LEU A 231 -1.26 -19.37 -17.65
CA LEU A 231 -2.21 -18.26 -17.76
C LEU A 231 -3.38 -18.55 -18.74
N GLN A 232 -3.29 -19.60 -19.53
CA GLN A 232 -4.33 -20.03 -20.49
C GLN A 232 -5.21 -21.17 -19.97
N ILE A 233 -4.98 -21.66 -18.75
CA ILE A 233 -5.77 -22.74 -18.16
C ILE A 233 -7.20 -22.23 -17.94
N LYS A 234 -8.19 -22.97 -18.47
CA LYS A 234 -9.61 -22.65 -18.31
C LYS A 234 -10.02 -22.68 -16.85
N ASN A 235 -10.92 -21.79 -16.49
CA ASN A 235 -11.45 -21.61 -15.13
C ASN A 235 -10.40 -21.11 -14.10
N ALA A 236 -9.24 -20.64 -14.57
CA ALA A 236 -8.27 -19.90 -13.78
C ALA A 236 -8.29 -18.41 -14.18
N PHE A 237 -8.39 -17.53 -13.19
CA PHE A 237 -8.52 -16.09 -13.35
C PHE A 237 -7.35 -15.43 -12.63
N PHE A 238 -6.49 -14.75 -13.37
CA PHE A 238 -5.26 -14.17 -12.85
C PHE A 238 -5.35 -12.65 -12.79
N LEU A 239 -5.14 -12.09 -11.62
CA LEU A 239 -5.02 -10.65 -11.35
C LEU A 239 -3.59 -10.33 -10.94
N PHE A 240 -2.89 -9.53 -11.74
CA PHE A 240 -1.53 -9.06 -11.46
C PHE A 240 -1.56 -7.55 -11.17
N LEU A 241 -1.24 -7.18 -9.93
CA LEU A 241 -1.25 -5.79 -9.48
C LEU A 241 0.14 -5.19 -9.54
N GLY A 242 0.25 -4.04 -10.19
CA GLY A 242 1.54 -3.35 -10.39
C GLY A 242 1.42 -1.82 -10.48
N PRO A 243 2.55 -1.14 -10.73
CA PRO A 243 2.57 0.31 -10.90
C PRO A 243 1.81 0.75 -12.15
N SER A 244 1.59 2.06 -12.31
CA SER A 244 0.79 2.64 -13.40
C SER A 244 1.29 2.23 -14.79
N ASP A 245 2.59 2.03 -14.95
CA ASP A 245 3.25 1.64 -16.19
C ASP A 245 3.49 0.12 -16.34
N PHE A 246 3.00 -0.70 -15.42
CA PHE A 246 3.25 -2.15 -15.39
C PHE A 246 2.91 -2.84 -16.72
N TYR A 247 1.71 -2.60 -17.24
CA TYR A 247 1.30 -3.19 -18.51
C TYR A 247 2.20 -2.76 -19.66
N SER A 248 2.49 -1.46 -19.79
CA SER A 248 3.29 -0.91 -20.87
C SER A 248 4.76 -1.34 -20.81
N GLN A 249 5.28 -1.51 -19.60
CA GLN A 249 6.69 -1.86 -19.37
C GLN A 249 6.97 -3.36 -19.40
N VAL A 250 6.01 -4.18 -18.99
CA VAL A 250 6.20 -5.62 -18.79
C VAL A 250 5.42 -6.46 -19.80
N ILE A 251 4.14 -6.20 -19.99
CA ILE A 251 3.28 -7.06 -20.82
C ILE A 251 3.32 -6.66 -22.28
N ALA A 252 3.11 -5.38 -22.59
CA ALA A 252 3.00 -4.89 -23.96
C ALA A 252 4.21 -5.15 -24.85
N PRO A 253 5.47 -5.14 -24.35
CA PRO A 253 6.65 -5.42 -25.19
C PRO A 253 6.74 -6.87 -25.66
N GLN A 254 6.03 -7.80 -25.01
CA GLN A 254 6.10 -9.23 -25.26
C GLN A 254 4.87 -9.71 -26.05
N GLN A 255 4.94 -9.75 -27.37
CA GLN A 255 3.81 -10.06 -28.24
C GLN A 255 3.08 -11.37 -27.85
N ARG A 256 3.84 -12.43 -27.50
CA ARG A 256 3.29 -13.73 -27.12
C ARG A 256 2.56 -13.71 -25.78
N VAL A 257 3.06 -12.96 -24.81
CA VAL A 257 2.43 -12.76 -23.50
C VAL A 257 1.24 -11.82 -23.63
N LYS A 258 1.42 -10.69 -24.33
CA LYS A 258 0.36 -9.71 -24.58
C LYS A 258 -0.91 -10.32 -25.18
N SER A 259 -0.78 -11.36 -26.01
CA SER A 259 -1.94 -11.99 -26.66
C SER A 259 -2.85 -12.75 -25.71
N ILE A 260 -2.38 -13.07 -24.49
CA ILE A 260 -3.14 -13.79 -23.45
C ILE A 260 -3.83 -12.81 -22.51
N PHE A 261 -3.20 -11.66 -22.26
CA PHE A 261 -3.75 -10.65 -21.37
C PHE A 261 -4.93 -9.92 -22.01
N VAL A 262 -5.87 -9.50 -21.16
CA VAL A 262 -6.90 -8.55 -21.56
C VAL A 262 -6.20 -7.32 -22.20
N ARG A 263 -6.67 -6.93 -23.38
CA ARG A 263 -5.99 -5.90 -24.19
C ARG A 263 -5.84 -4.56 -23.48
N THR A 264 -6.81 -4.23 -22.64
CA THR A 264 -6.81 -2.98 -21.89
C THR A 264 -6.55 -3.29 -20.42
N PRO A 265 -5.44 -2.81 -19.83
CA PRO A 265 -5.21 -2.95 -18.40
C PRO A 265 -6.31 -2.20 -17.62
N LEU A 266 -6.66 -2.68 -16.46
CA LEU A 266 -7.50 -1.93 -15.53
C LEU A 266 -6.64 -0.88 -14.82
N VAL A 267 -6.84 0.39 -15.16
CA VAL A 267 -6.12 1.50 -14.54
C VAL A 267 -6.93 2.05 -13.38
N VAL A 268 -6.45 1.84 -12.16
CA VAL A 268 -7.07 2.34 -10.94
C VAL A 268 -6.52 3.73 -10.65
N ARG A 269 -7.38 4.74 -10.79
CA ARG A 269 -7.05 6.14 -10.51
C ARG A 269 -7.33 6.47 -9.04
N PRO A 270 -6.80 7.58 -8.47
CA PRO A 270 -7.25 8.06 -7.17
C PRO A 270 -8.78 8.22 -7.10
N LEU A 271 -9.38 7.93 -5.96
CA LEU A 271 -10.78 8.30 -5.69
C LEU A 271 -10.91 9.82 -5.72
N SER A 272 -12.09 10.34 -6.01
CA SER A 272 -12.35 11.79 -5.87
C SER A 272 -12.28 12.22 -4.39
N LYS A 273 -12.09 13.52 -4.13
CA LYS A 273 -12.06 14.08 -2.76
C LYS A 273 -13.29 13.67 -1.94
N THR A 274 -14.46 13.74 -2.58
CA THR A 274 -15.74 13.39 -1.94
C THR A 274 -15.86 11.89 -1.67
N GLU A 275 -15.38 11.04 -2.56
CA GLU A 275 -15.35 9.59 -2.32
C GLU A 275 -14.38 9.22 -1.21
N VAL A 276 -13.21 9.87 -1.11
CA VAL A 276 -12.28 9.66 0.01
C VAL A 276 -12.93 10.05 1.33
N ALA A 277 -13.55 11.24 1.42
CA ALA A 277 -14.25 11.67 2.63
C ALA A 277 -15.36 10.68 3.02
N ARG A 278 -16.18 10.25 2.04
CA ARG A 278 -17.23 9.26 2.26
C ARG A 278 -16.70 7.90 2.68
N ALA A 279 -15.57 7.46 2.12
CA ALA A 279 -14.95 6.19 2.51
C ALA A 279 -14.42 6.23 3.96
N LEU A 280 -13.84 7.35 4.39
CA LEU A 280 -13.39 7.54 5.77
C LEU A 280 -14.57 7.66 6.74
N GLU A 281 -15.63 8.36 6.35
CA GLU A 281 -16.88 8.45 7.13
C GLU A 281 -17.52 7.07 7.32
N LYS A 282 -17.61 6.28 6.24
CA LYS A 282 -18.16 4.91 6.31
C LYS A 282 -17.39 4.01 7.25
N ARG A 283 -16.06 4.14 7.28
CA ARG A 283 -15.24 3.41 8.25
C ARG A 283 -15.54 3.80 9.70
N MET A 284 -15.76 5.10 9.97
CA MET A 284 -16.16 5.57 11.31
C MET A 284 -17.54 5.04 11.71
N GLU A 285 -18.52 5.05 10.78
CA GLU A 285 -19.84 4.46 11.01
C GLU A 285 -19.76 2.98 11.40
N LEU A 286 -18.97 2.19 10.65
CA LEU A 286 -18.82 0.75 10.91
C LEU A 286 -18.05 0.44 12.20
N LEU A 287 -17.21 1.35 12.65
CA LEU A 287 -16.42 1.21 13.88
C LEU A 287 -17.02 1.97 15.07
N GLN A 288 -18.22 2.53 14.92
CA GLN A 288 -18.90 3.18 16.04
C GLN A 288 -19.07 2.20 17.20
N SER A 289 -18.78 2.66 18.41
CA SER A 289 -19.01 1.89 19.63
C SER A 289 -20.51 1.73 19.90
N ASP A 290 -20.90 0.56 20.38
CA ASP A 290 -22.29 0.26 20.73
C ASP A 290 -22.75 1.08 21.97
N ASP A 291 -21.82 1.64 22.73
CA ASP A 291 -22.08 2.40 23.96
C ASP A 291 -22.42 3.89 23.71
N VAL A 292 -22.37 4.35 22.44
CA VAL A 292 -22.60 5.75 22.09
C VAL A 292 -23.67 5.89 21.01
N GLU A 293 -24.54 6.89 21.17
CA GLU A 293 -25.55 7.22 20.13
C GLU A 293 -24.91 7.69 18.83
N ARG A 294 -23.78 8.41 18.92
CA ARG A 294 -23.08 8.97 17.78
C ARG A 294 -21.59 9.13 18.05
N TYR A 295 -20.78 8.79 17.05
CA TYR A 295 -19.33 9.08 17.09
C TYR A 295 -19.06 10.58 16.84
N ILE A 296 -17.89 11.05 17.26
CA ILE A 296 -17.38 12.39 16.99
C ILE A 296 -16.38 12.29 15.83
N LYS A 297 -16.60 13.06 14.74
CA LYS A 297 -15.57 13.18 13.69
C LYS A 297 -14.33 13.87 14.29
N PRO A 298 -13.13 13.28 14.18
CA PRO A 298 -11.93 13.89 14.74
C PRO A 298 -11.47 15.16 14.00
N ILE A 299 -11.78 15.26 12.72
CA ILE A 299 -11.37 16.33 11.80
C ILE A 299 -12.53 16.74 10.90
N VAL A 300 -12.52 17.98 10.41
CA VAL A 300 -13.48 18.45 9.39
C VAL A 300 -13.08 17.95 7.99
N ASP A 301 -14.04 17.88 7.07
CA ASP A 301 -13.80 17.36 5.71
C ASP A 301 -12.78 18.22 4.91
N GLU A 302 -12.67 19.52 5.20
CA GLU A 302 -11.67 20.40 4.60
C GLU A 302 -10.23 19.94 4.87
N VAL A 303 -9.97 19.31 6.02
CA VAL A 303 -8.67 18.70 6.33
C VAL A 303 -8.41 17.55 5.38
N ILE A 304 -9.40 16.68 5.15
CA ILE A 304 -9.30 15.55 4.20
C ILE A 304 -9.01 16.09 2.80
N PHE A 305 -9.72 17.13 2.37
CA PHE A 305 -9.54 17.73 1.05
C PHE A 305 -8.15 18.36 0.90
N LYS A 306 -7.63 18.99 1.95
CA LYS A 306 -6.28 19.55 1.95
C LYS A 306 -5.21 18.46 1.88
N LEU A 307 -5.36 17.40 2.66
CA LEU A 307 -4.46 16.23 2.62
C LEU A 307 -4.54 15.51 1.26
N TYR A 308 -5.73 15.46 0.65
CA TYR A 308 -5.90 14.92 -0.71
C TYR A 308 -5.06 15.69 -1.73
N ASP A 309 -5.07 17.02 -1.67
CA ASP A 309 -4.26 17.87 -2.56
C ASP A 309 -2.76 17.70 -2.30
N LEU A 310 -2.36 17.59 -1.03
CA LEU A 310 -0.96 17.36 -0.65
C LEU A 310 -0.42 16.01 -1.10
N TYR A 311 -1.25 14.95 -1.04
CA TYR A 311 -0.81 13.59 -1.34
C TYR A 311 -1.36 13.05 -2.68
N ALA A 312 -1.81 13.94 -3.57
CA ALA A 312 -2.32 13.58 -4.90
C ALA A 312 -3.35 12.43 -4.91
N GLY A 313 -4.18 12.35 -3.86
CA GLY A 313 -5.22 11.33 -3.72
C GLY A 313 -4.74 9.95 -3.21
N ASP A 314 -3.50 9.83 -2.75
CA ASP A 314 -3.04 8.63 -2.04
C ASP A 314 -3.74 8.51 -0.68
N ILE A 315 -4.74 7.64 -0.62
CA ILE A 315 -5.58 7.46 0.58
C ILE A 315 -4.76 6.94 1.78
N ARG A 316 -3.71 6.17 1.55
CA ARG A 316 -2.82 5.68 2.61
C ARG A 316 -2.05 6.82 3.26
N SER A 317 -1.51 7.73 2.47
CA SER A 317 -0.82 8.92 2.95
C SER A 317 -1.78 9.89 3.63
N ILE A 318 -3.02 10.05 3.12
CA ILE A 318 -4.08 10.83 3.78
C ILE A 318 -4.38 10.27 5.18
N MET A 319 -4.64 8.98 5.31
CA MET A 319 -4.90 8.31 6.60
C MET A 319 -3.71 8.45 7.56
N THR A 320 -2.49 8.30 7.05
CA THR A 320 -1.27 8.49 7.84
C THR A 320 -1.12 9.93 8.32
N GLY A 321 -1.43 10.90 7.46
CA GLY A 321 -1.46 12.32 7.81
C GLY A 321 -2.47 12.63 8.92
N ILE A 322 -3.68 12.07 8.82
CA ILE A 322 -4.70 12.23 9.88
C ILE A 322 -4.22 11.63 11.20
N LYS A 323 -3.64 10.44 11.19
CA LYS A 323 -3.06 9.84 12.42
C LYS A 323 -1.95 10.70 13.01
N ALA A 324 -1.09 11.28 12.17
CA ALA A 324 -0.04 12.19 12.61
C ALA A 324 -0.61 13.44 13.29
N ILE A 325 -1.65 14.05 12.71
CA ILE A 325 -2.37 15.19 13.31
C ILE A 325 -2.93 14.81 14.68
N LEU A 326 -3.70 13.73 14.76
CA LEU A 326 -4.35 13.31 15.99
C LEU A 326 -3.35 12.87 17.06
N GLY A 327 -2.20 12.32 16.67
CA GLY A 327 -1.10 11.96 17.58
C GLY A 327 -0.44 13.16 18.26
N GLN A 328 -0.61 14.37 17.72
CA GLN A 328 -0.12 15.62 18.32
C GLN A 328 -1.13 16.29 19.27
N CYS A 329 -2.36 15.75 19.32
CA CYS A 329 -3.37 16.28 20.25
C CYS A 329 -3.12 15.74 21.66
N SER A 330 -2.84 16.65 22.63
CA SER A 330 -2.63 16.31 24.03
C SER A 330 -3.94 16.16 24.81
N ASP A 331 -4.96 16.89 24.37
CA ASP A 331 -6.23 17.02 25.10
C ASP A 331 -7.35 16.27 24.41
N ARG A 332 -8.41 15.98 25.17
CA ARG A 332 -9.61 15.38 24.62
C ARG A 332 -10.28 16.35 23.65
N LEU A 333 -10.45 15.93 22.40
CA LEU A 333 -11.19 16.71 21.41
C LEU A 333 -12.68 16.65 21.71
N LEU A 334 -13.29 17.83 21.88
CA LEU A 334 -14.72 17.98 22.08
C LEU A 334 -15.46 18.27 20.77
N GLN A 335 -14.71 18.68 19.75
CA GLN A 335 -15.21 18.99 18.42
C GLN A 335 -14.16 18.62 17.36
N PRO A 336 -14.55 18.48 16.07
CA PRO A 336 -13.61 18.22 14.99
C PRO A 336 -12.53 19.32 14.88
N LEU A 337 -11.29 18.92 14.64
CA LEU A 337 -10.20 19.88 14.38
C LEU A 337 -10.47 20.64 13.08
N ALA A 338 -10.35 21.96 13.15
CA ALA A 338 -10.42 22.82 11.98
C ALA A 338 -9.15 22.74 11.12
N MET A 339 -9.25 23.14 9.85
CA MET A 339 -8.20 22.99 8.85
C MET A 339 -6.88 23.63 9.27
N ASN A 340 -6.89 24.89 9.74
CA ASN A 340 -5.66 25.59 10.15
C ASN A 340 -4.98 24.94 11.36
N GLU A 341 -5.75 24.49 12.34
CA GLU A 341 -5.24 23.81 13.52
C GLU A 341 -4.63 22.45 13.13
N ALA A 342 -5.35 21.65 12.34
CA ALA A 342 -4.87 20.37 11.86
C ALA A 342 -3.58 20.48 11.06
N MET A 343 -3.48 21.47 10.14
CA MET A 343 -2.27 21.69 9.35
C MET A 343 -1.10 22.19 10.21
N THR A 344 -1.37 22.99 11.23
CA THR A 344 -0.36 23.43 12.21
C THR A 344 0.22 22.24 12.99
N LEU A 345 -0.64 21.34 13.47
CA LEU A 345 -0.21 20.12 14.17
C LEU A 345 0.59 19.19 13.25
N LEU A 346 0.17 19.03 11.98
CA LEU A 346 0.92 18.25 11.01
C LEU A 346 2.27 18.87 10.70
N GLY A 347 2.33 20.19 10.54
CA GLY A 347 3.57 20.91 10.33
C GLY A 347 4.55 20.79 11.51
N ARG A 348 4.03 20.85 12.74
CA ARG A 348 4.80 20.59 13.96
C ARG A 348 5.40 19.19 13.95
N GLU A 349 4.61 18.18 13.68
CA GLU A 349 5.06 16.77 13.62
C GLU A 349 6.15 16.58 12.56
N ARG A 350 5.97 17.18 11.37
CA ARG A 350 6.98 17.14 10.30
C ARG A 350 8.27 17.82 10.70
N TYR A 351 8.21 18.95 11.41
CA TYR A 351 9.38 19.65 11.90
C TYR A 351 10.12 18.82 12.96
N GLU A 352 9.43 18.35 13.99
CA GLU A 352 9.99 17.51 15.06
C GLU A 352 10.70 16.26 14.53
N ARG A 353 10.21 15.68 13.43
CA ARG A 353 10.80 14.50 12.79
C ARG A 353 12.22 14.75 12.24
N VAL A 354 12.49 15.95 11.77
CA VAL A 354 13.77 16.27 11.12
C VAL A 354 14.64 17.25 11.90
N GLU A 355 14.08 17.99 12.82
CA GLU A 355 14.79 19.07 13.53
C GLU A 355 16.13 18.64 14.14
N GLY A 356 16.15 17.46 14.77
CA GLY A 356 17.34 16.91 15.43
C GLY A 356 18.47 16.50 14.46
N THR A 357 18.14 16.29 13.18
CA THR A 357 19.11 15.88 12.15
C THR A 357 19.63 17.04 11.30
N LEU A 358 18.94 18.20 11.35
CA LEU A 358 19.29 19.35 10.52
C LEU A 358 20.36 20.22 11.17
N THR A 359 21.37 20.60 10.39
CA THR A 359 22.35 21.62 10.77
C THR A 359 21.70 23.01 10.84
N ARG A 360 22.36 23.95 11.50
CA ARG A 360 21.89 25.35 11.59
C ARG A 360 21.69 25.98 10.21
N GLU A 361 22.55 25.69 9.26
CA GLU A 361 22.47 26.18 7.89
C GLU A 361 21.29 25.56 7.12
N GLN A 362 21.04 24.27 7.29
CA GLN A 362 19.88 23.59 6.69
C GLN A 362 18.57 24.12 7.26
N LYS A 363 18.49 24.40 8.57
CA LYS A 363 17.33 25.05 9.19
C LYS A 363 17.07 26.44 8.56
N LYS A 364 18.10 27.24 8.26
CA LYS A 364 17.94 28.53 7.55
C LYS A 364 17.39 28.39 6.13
N ILE A 365 17.83 27.36 5.39
CA ILE A 365 17.27 27.07 4.07
C ILE A 365 15.79 26.69 4.19
N LEU A 366 15.48 25.81 5.13
CA LEU A 366 14.11 25.38 5.39
C LEU A 366 13.20 26.58 5.76
N GLU A 367 13.64 27.42 6.69
CA GLU A 367 12.94 28.65 7.05
C GLU A 367 12.72 29.58 5.85
N PHE A 368 13.72 29.71 4.98
CA PHE A 368 13.58 30.53 3.78
C PHE A 368 12.50 29.97 2.83
N LEU A 369 12.51 28.67 2.58
CA LEU A 369 11.53 28.00 1.73
C LEU A 369 10.10 28.15 2.27
N VAL A 370 9.95 27.95 3.58
CA VAL A 370 8.67 28.11 4.27
C VAL A 370 8.17 29.56 4.23
N LYS A 371 9.03 30.54 4.58
CA LYS A 371 8.65 31.96 4.70
C LYS A 371 8.28 32.60 3.38
N ASN A 372 8.93 32.21 2.31
CA ASN A 372 8.75 32.85 1.01
C ASN A 372 7.81 32.07 0.08
N ASN A 373 7.46 30.83 0.43
CA ASN A 373 6.72 29.90 -0.43
C ASN A 373 7.29 29.88 -1.87
N LYS A 374 8.62 29.89 -1.99
CA LYS A 374 9.36 29.96 -3.25
C LYS A 374 10.38 28.85 -3.33
N TYR A 375 10.73 28.52 -4.56
CA TYR A 375 11.84 27.61 -4.83
C TYR A 375 13.18 28.35 -4.67
N ILE A 376 14.23 27.62 -4.33
CA ILE A 376 15.58 28.17 -4.11
C ILE A 376 16.60 27.43 -4.98
N SER A 377 17.48 28.18 -5.63
CA SER A 377 18.66 27.64 -6.32
C SER A 377 19.88 27.58 -5.40
N ALA A 378 20.89 26.79 -5.77
CA ALA A 378 22.14 26.73 -5.03
C ALA A 378 22.83 28.10 -4.94
N LYS A 379 22.70 28.94 -5.95
CA LYS A 379 23.25 30.31 -5.98
C LYS A 379 22.57 31.23 -4.95
N GLU A 380 21.24 31.17 -4.87
CA GLU A 380 20.46 31.95 -3.90
C GLU A 380 20.71 31.47 -2.47
N ALA A 381 20.75 30.15 -2.23
CA ALA A 381 21.10 29.60 -0.92
C ALA A 381 22.53 29.98 -0.48
N ALA A 382 23.48 30.03 -1.42
CA ALA A 382 24.84 30.50 -1.15
C ALA A 382 24.85 31.94 -0.65
N GLY A 383 24.02 32.82 -1.23
CA GLY A 383 23.85 34.20 -0.79
C GLY A 383 23.29 34.29 0.63
N ILE A 384 22.24 33.51 0.93
CA ILE A 384 21.61 33.48 2.26
C ILE A 384 22.58 32.98 3.34
N LEU A 385 23.32 31.91 3.04
CA LEU A 385 24.24 31.30 3.99
C LEU A 385 25.62 31.95 4.06
N LYS A 386 25.92 32.86 3.13
CA LYS A 386 27.26 33.45 2.93
C LYS A 386 28.33 32.37 2.73
N LYS A 387 28.06 31.38 1.86
CA LYS A 387 28.91 30.24 1.52
C LYS A 387 29.18 30.20 0.02
N GLN A 388 30.09 29.35 -0.42
CA GLN A 388 30.34 29.12 -1.85
C GLN A 388 29.24 28.26 -2.46
N ALA A 389 28.77 28.62 -3.65
CA ALA A 389 27.69 27.91 -4.34
C ALA A 389 28.01 26.44 -4.66
N SER A 390 29.30 26.12 -4.92
CA SER A 390 29.77 24.74 -5.14
C SER A 390 29.49 23.80 -3.97
N ASN A 391 29.48 24.34 -2.74
CA ASN A 391 29.29 23.55 -1.53
C ASN A 391 27.80 23.32 -1.18
N ILE A 392 26.90 24.15 -1.73
CA ILE A 392 25.47 24.11 -1.36
C ILE A 392 24.83 22.79 -1.75
N SER A 393 25.01 22.33 -2.99
CA SER A 393 24.35 21.13 -3.49
C SER A 393 24.75 19.87 -2.71
N GLY A 394 26.05 19.70 -2.40
CA GLY A 394 26.56 18.51 -1.73
C GLY A 394 26.31 18.50 -0.21
N TYR A 395 26.59 19.62 0.47
CA TYR A 395 26.57 19.67 1.94
C TYR A 395 25.21 20.04 2.54
N TYR A 396 24.37 20.78 1.79
CA TYR A 396 23.13 21.29 2.34
C TYR A 396 21.90 20.75 1.63
N PHE A 397 21.86 20.74 0.29
CA PHE A 397 20.68 20.25 -0.44
C PHE A 397 20.60 18.72 -0.47
N LYS A 398 21.74 18.01 -0.67
CA LYS A 398 21.74 16.56 -0.71
C LYS A 398 21.17 15.93 0.57
N PRO A 399 21.59 16.29 1.80
CA PRO A 399 20.97 15.74 3.01
C PRO A 399 19.48 16.07 3.15
N LEU A 400 19.05 17.29 2.76
CA LEU A 400 17.63 17.64 2.77
C LEU A 400 16.82 16.82 1.76
N LYS A 401 17.42 16.48 0.61
CA LYS A 401 16.82 15.57 -0.38
C LYS A 401 16.77 14.12 0.15
N ASP A 402 17.87 13.65 0.74
CA ASP A 402 17.97 12.30 1.31
C ASP A 402 16.93 12.10 2.44
N LEU A 403 16.59 13.18 3.17
CA LEU A 403 15.50 13.22 4.15
C LEU A 403 14.12 13.47 3.52
N ASN A 404 14.02 13.57 2.20
CA ASN A 404 12.80 13.89 1.46
C ASN A 404 12.13 15.21 1.86
N VAL A 405 12.88 16.16 2.44
CA VAL A 405 12.36 17.47 2.86
C VAL A 405 12.21 18.42 1.67
N ILE A 406 13.15 18.36 0.73
CA ILE A 406 13.13 19.16 -0.50
C ILE A 406 13.26 18.26 -1.73
N GLU A 407 12.73 18.75 -2.84
CA GLU A 407 12.86 18.11 -4.16
C GLU A 407 13.10 19.13 -5.26
N GLU A 408 13.55 18.69 -6.42
CA GLU A 408 13.65 19.53 -7.62
C GLU A 408 12.25 19.89 -8.11
N LYS A 409 11.92 21.17 -8.14
CA LYS A 409 10.61 21.67 -8.60
C LYS A 409 10.67 22.28 -9.98
N GLU A 410 11.79 22.92 -10.34
CA GLU A 410 11.93 23.61 -11.61
C GLU A 410 13.40 23.61 -12.08
N ARG A 411 13.58 23.62 -13.41
CA ARG A 411 14.89 23.79 -14.05
C ARG A 411 14.84 24.90 -15.09
N LYS A 412 15.72 25.89 -14.94
CA LYS A 412 15.88 27.00 -15.90
C LYS A 412 17.31 26.98 -16.48
N GLY A 413 17.45 26.41 -17.67
CA GLY A 413 18.78 26.15 -18.25
C GLY A 413 19.57 25.18 -17.40
N THR A 414 20.75 25.60 -16.93
CA THR A 414 21.60 24.82 -16.01
C THR A 414 21.24 24.96 -14.54
N MET A 415 20.39 25.93 -14.18
CA MET A 415 19.99 26.14 -12.80
C MET A 415 18.81 25.24 -12.40
N VAL A 416 18.99 24.56 -11.27
CA VAL A 416 17.97 23.71 -10.62
C VAL A 416 17.44 24.43 -9.41
N TYR A 417 16.11 24.49 -9.29
CA TYR A 417 15.38 25.08 -8.17
C TYR A 417 14.73 24.01 -7.33
N PHE A 418 14.96 24.09 -6.03
CA PHE A 418 14.43 23.16 -5.03
C PHE A 418 13.34 23.81 -4.21
N GLY A 419 12.29 23.05 -3.90
CA GLY A 419 11.20 23.46 -3.02
C GLY A 419 10.90 22.36 -2.02
N LEU A 420 10.01 22.67 -1.06
CA LEU A 420 9.51 21.65 -0.15
C LEU A 420 8.80 20.55 -0.92
N THR A 421 8.98 19.30 -0.50
CA THR A 421 8.11 18.19 -0.93
C THR A 421 6.71 18.41 -0.39
N ASP A 422 5.73 17.78 -1.01
CA ASP A 422 4.33 17.90 -0.59
C ASP A 422 4.14 17.44 0.86
N GLU A 423 4.89 16.45 1.31
CA GLU A 423 4.90 15.98 2.70
C GLU A 423 5.29 17.08 3.71
N TYR A 424 6.18 18.00 3.34
CA TYR A 424 6.69 19.06 4.20
C TYR A 424 6.05 20.44 3.97
N GLN A 425 5.13 20.57 3.02
CA GLN A 425 4.37 21.82 2.85
C GLN A 425 3.63 22.27 4.13
N PRO A 426 3.09 21.39 5.00
CA PRO A 426 2.44 21.81 6.24
C PRO A 426 3.32 22.59 7.21
N LEU A 427 4.64 22.60 7.05
CA LEU A 427 5.55 23.48 7.82
C LEU A 427 5.18 24.95 7.73
N GLN A 428 4.52 25.39 6.64
CA GLN A 428 4.10 26.78 6.49
C GLN A 428 3.15 27.21 7.62
N TRP A 429 2.14 26.38 7.93
CA TRP A 429 1.19 26.64 9.02
C TRP A 429 1.85 26.62 10.40
N TRP A 430 2.78 25.71 10.62
CA TRP A 430 3.54 25.64 11.86
C TRP A 430 4.38 26.90 12.11
N PHE A 431 5.20 27.31 11.14
CA PHE A 431 6.04 28.50 11.26
C PHE A 431 5.23 29.81 11.34
N GLU A 432 4.08 29.89 10.68
CA GLU A 432 3.18 31.03 10.81
C GLU A 432 2.57 31.13 12.22
N SER A 433 2.17 30.01 12.80
CA SER A 433 1.61 29.96 14.15
C SER A 433 2.64 30.32 15.23
N GLU A 434 3.90 29.88 15.09
CA GLU A 434 4.99 30.23 16.00
C GLU A 434 5.31 31.71 15.98
N LYS A 435 5.37 32.29 14.79
CA LYS A 435 5.57 33.76 14.67
C LYS A 435 4.43 34.55 15.29
N GLY A 436 3.21 34.08 15.16
CA GLY A 436 2.06 34.69 15.82
C GLY A 436 2.21 34.68 17.34
N ARG A 437 2.69 33.57 17.91
CA ARG A 437 2.98 33.45 19.36
C ARG A 437 4.10 34.34 19.82
N GLU A 438 5.23 34.38 19.10
CA GLU A 438 6.36 35.28 19.42
C GLU A 438 5.95 36.74 19.36
N LYS A 439 5.16 37.14 18.35
CA LYS A 439 4.66 38.51 18.24
C LYS A 439 3.75 38.90 19.42
N ASN A 440 2.81 37.98 19.77
CA ASN A 440 1.90 38.23 20.91
C ASN A 440 2.66 38.31 22.25
N LEU A 441 3.71 37.49 22.42
CA LEU A 441 4.59 37.60 23.62
C LEU A 441 5.36 38.92 23.66
N GLN A 442 5.89 39.35 22.53
CA GLN A 442 6.60 40.67 22.46
C GLN A 442 5.66 41.84 22.69
N ASP A 443 4.44 41.78 22.16
CA ASP A 443 3.44 42.84 22.38
C ASP A 443 2.90 42.81 23.82
N GLY A 444 2.73 41.63 24.42
CA GLY A 444 2.38 41.49 25.85
C GLY A 444 3.47 42.00 26.79
N VAL A 445 4.74 41.73 26.49
CA VAL A 445 5.88 42.28 27.25
C VAL A 445 5.98 43.80 27.12
N LYS A 446 5.70 44.35 25.92
CA LYS A 446 5.66 45.81 25.73
C LYS A 446 4.50 46.45 26.50
N GLN A 447 3.32 45.81 26.53
CA GLN A 447 2.20 46.33 27.33
C GLN A 447 2.48 46.27 28.83
N MET A 448 3.11 45.22 29.35
CA MET A 448 3.55 45.16 30.76
C MET A 448 4.58 46.24 31.09
N ALA A 449 5.58 46.44 30.21
CA ALA A 449 6.58 47.47 30.40
C ALA A 449 6.02 48.91 30.38
N ILE A 450 4.90 49.14 29.70
CA ILE A 450 4.19 50.43 29.70
C ILE A 450 3.37 50.59 31.00
N PHE A 451 2.80 49.51 31.53
CA PHE A 451 2.08 49.56 32.82
C PHE A 451 2.99 49.76 34.02
N ASP A 452 4.25 49.27 33.97
CA ASP A 452 5.24 49.47 35.03
C ASP A 452 5.88 50.87 35.00
N LEU A 453 5.61 51.69 33.98
CA LEU A 453 6.10 53.05 33.80
C LEU A 453 5.02 54.14 34.08
N MET A 454 3.81 53.74 34.41
CA MET A 454 2.69 54.61 34.82
C MET A 454 2.41 54.45 36.32
#